data_7a0a249cbe5bdc193e41147753eb98e4
#
_entry.id   7a0a249cbe5bdc193e41147753eb98e4
#
_cell.length_a   1.000
_cell.length_b   1.000
_cell.length_c   1.000
_cell.angle_alpha   90.00
_cell.angle_beta   90.00
_cell.angle_gamma   90.00
#
_symmetry.space_group_name_H-M   'P 1'
#
loop_
_entity.id
_entity.type
_entity.pdbx_description
1 polymer ?
#
loop_
_entity_poly.entity_id
_entity_poly.type
_entity_poly.pdbx_seq_one_letter_code
_entity_poly.pdbx_strand_id
1 'polypeptide(L)'
;MPESLLRGLDRFGIHVTHLWGMTETTPLATTGIIKSNLARRTTDEKYKIRAKQGISAPFVELRVMGTKDEAAWDGTTSGELEVRGPWVAASYFEAPETADRWSADGWFRTGDVATIDDEGYVKILDRSKDLIKSGGEWISSVDLENALMCHPGVREAAVIGVPHPKWQERPLAVIVVKEGVSLQPEELCEFLATRFAKWQLPDAFVFAEEIPHTSVGKLLKSKLREQYANWTWDT
;
A
#
# COMPACT_ATOMS: atom_id res chain seq x y z
N MET A 1 -5.84 -1.63 5.17
CA MET A 1 -6.25 -2.75 6.08
C MET A 1 -6.83 -3.86 5.22
N PRO A 2 -6.40 -5.13 5.36
CA PRO A 2 -6.93 -6.23 4.57
C PRO A 2 -8.42 -6.48 4.83
N GLU A 3 -9.16 -6.85 3.78
CA GLU A 3 -10.59 -7.20 3.88
C GLU A 3 -10.84 -8.37 4.85
N SER A 4 -9.94 -9.37 4.86
CA SER A 4 -10.01 -10.51 5.75
C SER A 4 -9.99 -10.11 7.23
N LEU A 5 -9.20 -9.10 7.60
CA LEU A 5 -9.14 -8.58 8.96
C LEU A 5 -10.44 -7.85 9.34
N LEU A 6 -11.00 -7.05 8.44
CA LEU A 6 -12.30 -6.38 8.65
C LEU A 6 -13.40 -7.40 8.92
N ARG A 7 -13.48 -8.46 8.09
CA ARG A 7 -14.44 -9.56 8.27
C ARG A 7 -14.22 -10.31 9.57
N GLY A 8 -12.95 -10.52 9.96
CA GLY A 8 -12.59 -11.16 11.22
C GLY A 8 -13.08 -10.36 12.42
N LEU A 9 -12.83 -9.06 12.45
CA LEU A 9 -13.23 -8.17 13.55
C LEU A 9 -14.76 -8.01 13.65
N ASP A 10 -15.45 -7.90 12.53
CA ASP A 10 -16.92 -7.81 12.50
C ASP A 10 -17.60 -9.06 13.14
N ARG A 11 -16.98 -10.27 13.07
CA ARG A 11 -17.47 -11.48 13.74
C ARG A 11 -17.50 -11.35 15.28
N PHE A 12 -16.65 -10.48 15.82
CA PHE A 12 -16.60 -10.16 17.24
C PHE A 12 -17.42 -8.91 17.59
N GLY A 13 -18.22 -8.39 16.66
CA GLY A 13 -18.99 -7.16 16.84
C GLY A 13 -18.14 -5.88 16.82
N ILE A 14 -16.88 -5.96 16.41
CA ILE A 14 -15.96 -4.81 16.32
C ILE A 14 -16.07 -4.20 14.93
N HIS A 15 -16.76 -3.07 14.83
CA HIS A 15 -16.88 -2.35 13.57
C HIS A 15 -15.72 -1.37 13.40
N VAL A 16 -14.88 -1.59 12.39
CA VAL A 16 -13.72 -0.74 12.08
C VAL A 16 -14.06 0.21 10.95
N THR A 17 -13.80 1.50 11.17
CA THR A 17 -13.78 2.52 10.13
C THR A 17 -12.33 2.81 9.77
N HIS A 18 -11.97 2.57 8.53
CA HIS A 18 -10.63 2.86 8.02
C HIS A 18 -10.47 4.36 7.84
N LEU A 19 -9.36 4.91 8.32
CA LEU A 19 -8.99 6.31 8.15
C LEU A 19 -7.60 6.37 7.53
N TRP A 20 -7.34 7.39 6.75
CA TRP A 20 -5.99 7.68 6.29
C TRP A 20 -5.64 9.15 6.53
N GLY A 21 -4.41 9.34 6.88
CA GLY A 21 -3.79 10.63 7.06
C GLY A 21 -2.38 10.48 7.62
N MET A 22 -1.74 11.59 7.86
CA MET A 22 -0.35 11.66 8.31
C MET A 22 -0.19 12.91 9.21
N THR A 23 0.97 13.09 9.81
CA THR A 23 1.24 14.25 10.65
C THR A 23 0.93 15.56 9.92
N GLU A 24 1.29 15.62 8.65
CA GLU A 24 1.08 16.77 7.78
C GLU A 24 -0.40 17.04 7.45
N THR A 25 -1.30 16.10 7.70
CA THR A 25 -2.75 16.29 7.54
C THR A 25 -3.50 16.41 8.85
N THR A 26 -2.85 16.53 9.98
CA THR A 26 -3.28 16.88 11.35
C THR A 26 -4.56 16.17 11.86
N PRO A 27 -4.63 14.88 11.99
CA PRO A 27 -3.92 13.82 11.28
C PRO A 27 -4.75 13.20 10.14
N LEU A 28 -5.89 13.80 9.76
CA LEU A 28 -6.94 13.15 8.96
C LEU A 28 -7.09 13.79 7.58
N ALA A 29 -7.02 12.96 6.54
CA ALA A 29 -7.34 13.35 5.17
C ALA A 29 -8.50 12.58 4.56
N THR A 30 -8.68 11.27 4.91
CA THR A 30 -9.81 10.48 4.38
C THR A 30 -10.52 9.69 5.48
N THR A 31 -11.80 9.37 5.24
CA THR A 31 -12.61 8.53 6.12
C THR A 31 -13.31 7.43 5.34
N GLY A 32 -13.26 6.19 5.87
CA GLY A 32 -13.81 4.98 5.25
C GLY A 32 -15.30 4.78 5.53
N ILE A 33 -16.09 5.85 5.51
CA ILE A 33 -17.56 5.75 5.63
C ILE A 33 -18.17 5.26 4.33
N ILE A 34 -19.24 4.47 4.40
CA ILE A 34 -20.01 4.07 3.22
C ILE A 34 -21.04 5.16 2.92
N LYS A 35 -20.99 5.71 1.70
CA LYS A 35 -21.98 6.69 1.23
C LYS A 35 -23.38 6.12 1.23
N SER A 36 -24.39 6.94 1.45
CA SER A 36 -25.80 6.53 1.53
C SER A 36 -26.33 5.86 0.25
N ASN A 37 -25.88 6.31 -0.94
CA ASN A 37 -26.21 5.69 -2.23
C ASN A 37 -25.64 4.25 -2.36
N LEU A 38 -24.59 3.92 -1.63
CA LEU A 38 -23.94 2.60 -1.62
C LEU A 38 -24.43 1.70 -0.46
N ALA A 39 -25.33 2.20 0.40
CA ALA A 39 -25.84 1.47 1.57
C ALA A 39 -26.58 0.17 1.20
N ARG A 40 -27.12 0.08 -0.01
CA ARG A 40 -27.85 -1.11 -0.52
C ARG A 40 -26.96 -2.13 -1.25
N ARG A 41 -25.66 -1.86 -1.39
CA ARG A 41 -24.69 -2.81 -1.96
C ARG A 41 -24.62 -4.10 -1.14
N THR A 42 -24.22 -5.18 -1.78
CA THR A 42 -24.03 -6.47 -1.10
C THR A 42 -22.99 -6.37 -0.01
N THR A 43 -22.98 -7.32 0.93
CA THR A 43 -22.00 -7.39 2.02
C THR A 43 -20.58 -7.42 1.48
N ASP A 44 -20.33 -8.20 0.41
CA ASP A 44 -19.00 -8.33 -0.19
C ASP A 44 -18.52 -7.02 -0.85
N GLU A 45 -19.40 -6.32 -1.56
CA GLU A 45 -19.10 -5.01 -2.13
C GLU A 45 -18.79 -3.98 -1.03
N LYS A 46 -19.53 -3.99 0.08
CA LYS A 46 -19.27 -3.11 1.23
C LYS A 46 -17.90 -3.39 1.88
N TYR A 47 -17.48 -4.65 1.97
CA TYR A 47 -16.14 -4.96 2.47
C TYR A 47 -15.04 -4.47 1.53
N LYS A 48 -15.22 -4.58 0.22
CA LYS A 48 -14.29 -4.01 -0.77
C LYS A 48 -14.16 -2.49 -0.63
N ILE A 49 -15.27 -1.80 -0.36
CA ILE A 49 -15.27 -0.35 -0.11
C ILE A 49 -14.57 -0.03 1.20
N ARG A 50 -14.91 -0.72 2.29
CA ARG A 50 -14.31 -0.52 3.63
C ARG A 50 -12.82 -0.82 3.68
N ALA A 51 -12.31 -1.67 2.78
CA ALA A 51 -10.89 -1.97 2.67
C ALA A 51 -10.08 -0.81 2.07
N LYS A 52 -10.72 0.11 1.33
CA LYS A 52 -10.09 1.34 0.82
C LYS A 52 -9.86 2.35 1.96
N GLN A 53 -9.04 3.37 1.70
CA GLN A 53 -8.75 4.42 2.68
C GLN A 53 -9.91 5.41 2.89
N GLY A 54 -10.93 5.32 2.04
CA GLY A 54 -12.16 6.10 2.17
C GLY A 54 -12.22 7.31 1.24
N ILE A 55 -13.19 8.17 1.50
CA ILE A 55 -13.41 9.44 0.79
C ILE A 55 -12.76 10.60 1.54
N SER A 56 -12.56 11.73 0.87
CA SER A 56 -11.96 12.91 1.49
C SER A 56 -12.76 13.37 2.72
N ALA A 57 -12.05 13.79 3.76
CA ALA A 57 -12.65 14.48 4.90
C ALA A 57 -13.23 15.83 4.44
N PRO A 58 -14.27 16.37 5.12
CA PRO A 58 -14.78 17.71 4.79
C PRO A 58 -13.66 18.74 4.73
N PHE A 59 -13.68 19.61 3.71
CA PHE A 59 -12.69 20.66 3.45
C PHE A 59 -11.29 20.18 3.04
N VAL A 60 -11.05 18.88 2.90
CA VAL A 60 -9.83 18.33 2.32
C VAL A 60 -10.09 18.02 0.84
N GLU A 61 -9.23 18.53 0.00
CA GLU A 61 -9.19 18.23 -1.42
C GLU A 61 -8.15 17.15 -1.68
N LEU A 62 -8.45 16.26 -2.59
CA LEU A 62 -7.56 15.17 -3.01
C LEU A 62 -7.41 15.19 -4.53
N ARG A 63 -6.21 14.90 -5.00
CA ARG A 63 -5.96 14.55 -6.40
C ARG A 63 -4.89 13.48 -6.50
N VAL A 64 -4.88 12.78 -7.60
CA VAL A 64 -3.83 11.82 -7.96
C VAL A 64 -3.08 12.37 -9.15
N MET A 65 -1.78 12.59 -9.00
CA MET A 65 -0.93 13.12 -10.07
C MET A 65 -0.20 11.98 -10.77
N GLY A 66 -0.51 11.79 -12.05
CA GLY A 66 0.26 10.94 -12.95
C GLY A 66 1.60 11.58 -13.32
N THR A 67 2.28 11.05 -14.31
CA THR A 67 3.59 11.57 -14.76
C THR A 67 3.51 12.94 -15.44
N LYS A 68 2.37 13.32 -15.98
CA LYS A 68 2.16 14.58 -16.71
C LYS A 68 0.94 15.34 -16.21
N ASP A 69 -0.17 14.65 -16.05
CA ASP A 69 -1.47 15.23 -15.77
C ASP A 69 -2.13 14.56 -14.57
N GLU A 70 -3.21 15.16 -14.06
CA GLU A 70 -4.06 14.56 -13.04
C GLU A 70 -4.72 13.28 -13.56
N ALA A 71 -4.65 12.22 -12.78
CA ALA A 71 -5.23 10.92 -13.10
C ALA A 71 -6.77 10.97 -13.01
N ALA A 72 -7.43 10.25 -13.90
CA ALA A 72 -8.89 10.09 -13.85
C ALA A 72 -9.31 9.33 -12.59
N TRP A 73 -10.48 9.66 -12.06
CA TRP A 73 -11.09 8.95 -10.93
C TRP A 73 -11.84 7.71 -11.43
N ASP A 74 -11.11 6.75 -11.98
CA ASP A 74 -11.62 5.51 -12.59
C ASP A 74 -11.32 4.25 -11.75
N GLY A 75 -10.64 4.44 -10.60
CA GLY A 75 -10.23 3.36 -9.71
C GLY A 75 -9.05 2.52 -10.21
N THR A 76 -8.49 2.85 -11.39
CA THR A 76 -7.42 2.09 -12.05
C THR A 76 -6.19 2.93 -12.36
N THR A 77 -6.38 4.17 -12.82
CA THR A 77 -5.28 5.08 -13.14
C THR A 77 -4.62 5.56 -11.85
N SER A 78 -3.35 5.21 -11.68
CA SER A 78 -2.58 5.49 -10.47
C SER A 78 -1.62 6.65 -10.63
N GLY A 79 -1.29 7.28 -9.51
CA GLY A 79 -0.29 8.34 -9.43
C GLY A 79 -0.02 8.74 -7.98
N GLU A 80 0.79 9.77 -7.78
CA GLU A 80 1.06 10.29 -6.44
C GLU A 80 -0.19 10.98 -5.88
N LEU A 81 -0.59 10.57 -4.67
CA LEU A 81 -1.68 11.23 -3.95
C LEU A 81 -1.20 12.57 -3.43
N GLU A 82 -1.88 13.63 -3.81
CA GLU A 82 -1.66 14.99 -3.30
C GLU A 82 -2.89 15.46 -2.54
N VAL A 83 -2.67 16.22 -1.47
CA VAL A 83 -3.72 16.70 -0.59
C VAL A 83 -3.60 18.21 -0.36
N ARG A 84 -4.74 18.89 -0.19
CA ARG A 84 -4.83 20.28 0.16
C ARG A 84 -6.00 20.50 1.11
N GLY A 85 -5.85 21.39 2.08
CA GLY A 85 -6.93 21.70 3.02
C GLY A 85 -6.50 22.63 4.14
N PRO A 86 -7.44 23.17 4.94
CA PRO A 86 -7.16 24.21 5.93
C PRO A 86 -6.28 23.73 7.10
N TRP A 87 -6.16 22.43 7.32
CA TRP A 87 -5.30 21.85 8.35
C TRP A 87 -4.15 21.00 7.79
N VAL A 88 -3.96 21.03 6.47
CA VAL A 88 -2.77 20.44 5.84
C VAL A 88 -1.60 21.37 6.06
N ALA A 89 -0.45 20.86 6.50
CA ALA A 89 0.74 21.65 6.76
C ALA A 89 1.16 22.41 5.50
N ALA A 90 1.55 23.67 5.68
CA ALA A 90 2.01 24.54 4.58
C ALA A 90 3.52 24.43 4.33
N SER A 91 4.28 23.97 5.32
CA SER A 91 5.73 23.74 5.24
C SER A 91 6.21 22.98 6.46
N TYR A 92 7.44 22.45 6.42
CA TYR A 92 8.14 22.01 7.62
C TYR A 92 8.88 23.21 8.24
N PHE A 93 8.99 23.19 9.56
CA PHE A 93 9.68 24.25 10.30
C PHE A 93 11.20 24.18 10.06
N GLU A 94 11.81 25.30 9.69
CA GLU A 94 13.25 25.43 9.43
C GLU A 94 13.87 24.34 8.51
N ALA A 95 13.10 23.85 7.52
CA ALA A 95 13.53 22.81 6.59
C ALA A 95 13.27 23.21 5.12
N PRO A 96 13.93 24.27 4.61
CA PRO A 96 13.69 24.79 3.27
C PRO A 96 14.00 23.79 2.15
N GLU A 97 14.85 22.80 2.40
CA GLU A 97 15.17 21.69 1.49
C GLU A 97 13.99 20.78 1.19
N THR A 98 12.91 20.91 1.96
CA THR A 98 11.68 20.11 1.77
C THR A 98 10.60 20.84 0.98
N ALA A 99 10.90 22.01 0.42
CA ALA A 99 9.93 22.83 -0.31
C ALA A 99 9.32 22.12 -1.53
N ASP A 100 10.03 21.16 -2.12
CA ASP A 100 9.59 20.30 -3.21
C ASP A 100 8.43 19.36 -2.82
N ARG A 101 8.16 19.22 -1.50
CA ARG A 101 7.00 18.47 -1.00
C ARG A 101 5.68 19.19 -1.28
N TRP A 102 5.70 20.44 -1.69
CA TRP A 102 4.53 21.19 -2.11
C TRP A 102 4.64 21.55 -3.59
N SER A 103 3.54 21.36 -4.31
CA SER A 103 3.42 21.85 -5.68
C SER A 103 3.30 23.38 -5.71
N ALA A 104 3.55 24.00 -6.86
CA ALA A 104 3.46 25.44 -7.03
C ALA A 104 2.04 26.00 -6.76
N ASP A 105 1.01 25.18 -6.92
CA ASP A 105 -0.40 25.47 -6.67
C ASP A 105 -0.87 25.05 -5.25
N GLY A 106 0.07 24.74 -4.34
CA GLY A 106 -0.17 24.57 -2.91
C GLY A 106 -0.68 23.19 -2.48
N TRP A 107 -0.48 22.14 -3.29
CA TRP A 107 -0.79 20.77 -2.90
C TRP A 107 0.40 20.11 -2.21
N PHE A 108 0.13 19.43 -1.11
CA PHE A 108 1.13 18.62 -0.41
C PHE A 108 1.25 17.25 -1.07
N ARG A 109 2.47 16.88 -1.47
CA ARG A 109 2.85 15.59 -2.02
C ARG A 109 3.07 14.59 -0.90
N THR A 110 2.17 13.61 -0.80
CA THR A 110 2.17 12.67 0.34
C THR A 110 3.26 11.61 0.25
N GLY A 111 3.74 11.32 -0.94
CA GLY A 111 4.63 10.19 -1.23
C GLY A 111 3.89 8.85 -1.22
N ASP A 112 2.57 8.84 -1.14
CA ASP A 112 1.74 7.65 -1.33
C ASP A 112 1.25 7.60 -2.78
N VAL A 113 1.30 6.42 -3.41
CA VAL A 113 0.71 6.17 -4.72
C VAL A 113 -0.67 5.59 -4.54
N ALA A 114 -1.65 6.16 -5.22
CA ALA A 114 -3.05 5.80 -5.04
C ALA A 114 -3.83 5.81 -6.36
N THR A 115 -5.03 5.24 -6.30
CA THR A 115 -6.12 5.46 -7.26
C THR A 115 -7.29 6.07 -6.54
N ILE A 116 -8.15 6.80 -7.26
CA ILE A 116 -9.46 7.26 -6.76
C ILE A 116 -10.52 6.70 -7.72
N ASP A 117 -11.58 6.11 -7.20
CA ASP A 117 -12.67 5.62 -8.03
C ASP A 117 -13.72 6.72 -8.31
N ASP A 118 -14.68 6.41 -9.17
CA ASP A 118 -15.80 7.28 -9.59
C ASP A 118 -16.71 7.69 -8.42
N GLU A 119 -16.69 6.96 -7.33
CA GLU A 119 -17.37 7.30 -6.07
C GLU A 119 -16.48 8.12 -5.12
N GLY A 120 -15.22 8.40 -5.48
CA GLY A 120 -14.28 9.20 -4.71
C GLY A 120 -13.56 8.43 -3.59
N TYR A 121 -13.60 7.09 -3.60
CA TYR A 121 -12.84 6.30 -2.63
C TYR A 121 -11.39 6.14 -3.06
N VAL A 122 -10.49 6.57 -2.18
CA VAL A 122 -9.05 6.41 -2.33
C VAL A 122 -8.65 4.97 -2.02
N LYS A 123 -7.87 4.36 -2.89
CA LYS A 123 -7.13 3.12 -2.63
C LYS A 123 -5.63 3.44 -2.73
N ILE A 124 -4.93 3.42 -1.60
CA ILE A 124 -3.45 3.49 -1.58
C ILE A 124 -2.91 2.15 -2.05
N LEU A 125 -2.05 2.21 -3.03
CA LEU A 125 -1.37 1.05 -3.60
C LEU A 125 -0.06 0.78 -2.87
N ASP A 126 0.75 1.83 -2.67
CA ASP A 126 2.03 1.73 -1.98
C ASP A 126 2.60 3.13 -1.67
N ARG A 127 3.74 3.17 -0.99
CA ARG A 127 4.62 4.34 -0.95
C ARG A 127 5.41 4.44 -2.26
N SER A 128 5.63 5.67 -2.76
CA SER A 128 6.43 5.90 -3.99
C SER A 128 7.81 5.24 -3.94
N LYS A 129 8.41 5.20 -2.73
CA LYS A 129 9.71 4.56 -2.46
C LYS A 129 9.66 3.04 -2.27
N ASP A 130 8.48 2.48 -2.04
CA ASP A 130 8.28 1.05 -1.78
C ASP A 130 7.65 0.33 -2.99
N LEU A 131 7.09 1.10 -3.92
CA LEU A 131 6.53 0.61 -5.17
C LEU A 131 7.66 0.04 -6.05
N ILE A 132 7.48 -1.18 -6.52
CA ILE A 132 8.53 -1.93 -7.24
C ILE A 132 8.42 -1.63 -8.73
N LYS A 133 9.50 -1.13 -9.33
CA LYS A 133 9.58 -0.74 -10.75
C LYS A 133 10.12 -1.90 -11.58
N SER A 134 9.25 -2.67 -12.22
CA SER A 134 9.63 -3.86 -12.96
C SER A 134 9.26 -3.75 -14.43
N GLY A 135 10.25 -3.63 -15.30
CA GLY A 135 10.05 -3.63 -16.76
C GLY A 135 9.17 -2.49 -17.29
N GLY A 136 9.12 -1.35 -16.59
CA GLY A 136 8.27 -0.21 -16.94
C GLY A 136 6.88 -0.23 -16.29
N GLU A 137 6.55 -1.31 -15.59
CA GLU A 137 5.30 -1.48 -14.87
C GLU A 137 5.52 -1.36 -13.35
N TRP A 138 4.45 -1.06 -12.63
CA TRP A 138 4.48 -0.92 -11.18
C TRP A 138 3.89 -2.15 -10.50
N ILE A 139 4.59 -2.68 -9.48
CA ILE A 139 4.11 -3.76 -8.64
C ILE A 139 3.92 -3.22 -7.22
N SER A 140 2.70 -3.36 -6.68
CA SER A 140 2.41 -3.00 -5.30
C SER A 140 2.99 -4.04 -4.35
N SER A 141 3.94 -3.63 -3.53
CA SER A 141 4.49 -4.46 -2.47
C SER A 141 3.43 -4.76 -1.40
N VAL A 142 2.57 -3.80 -1.12
CA VAL A 142 1.47 -3.93 -0.13
C VAL A 142 0.42 -4.94 -0.57
N ASP A 143 0.04 -4.96 -1.85
CA ASP A 143 -0.95 -5.93 -2.35
C ASP A 143 -0.39 -7.36 -2.28
N LEU A 144 0.90 -7.57 -2.59
CA LEU A 144 1.58 -8.85 -2.43
C LEU A 144 1.66 -9.28 -0.95
N GLU A 145 2.06 -8.37 -0.06
CA GLU A 145 2.09 -8.62 1.40
C GLU A 145 0.72 -9.02 1.93
N ASN A 146 -0.32 -8.26 1.59
CA ASN A 146 -1.69 -8.55 2.01
C ASN A 146 -2.16 -9.93 1.51
N ALA A 147 -1.79 -10.32 0.30
CA ALA A 147 -2.12 -11.63 -0.23
C ALA A 147 -1.36 -12.75 0.50
N LEU A 148 -0.04 -12.58 0.70
CA LEU A 148 0.79 -13.52 1.45
C LEU A 148 0.30 -13.72 2.88
N MET A 149 -0.10 -12.64 3.57
CA MET A 149 -0.69 -12.68 4.91
C MET A 149 -2.03 -13.42 4.98
N CYS A 150 -2.70 -13.65 3.85
CA CYS A 150 -3.91 -14.50 3.79
C CYS A 150 -3.56 -16.00 3.74
N HIS A 151 -2.30 -16.38 3.49
CA HIS A 151 -1.89 -17.78 3.45
C HIS A 151 -1.88 -18.40 4.87
N PRO A 152 -2.47 -19.60 5.08
CA PRO A 152 -2.61 -20.19 6.42
C PRO A 152 -1.30 -20.36 7.19
N GLY A 153 -0.21 -20.65 6.49
CA GLY A 153 1.10 -20.90 7.07
C GLY A 153 1.96 -19.66 7.27
N VAL A 154 1.57 -18.50 6.74
CA VAL A 154 2.33 -17.24 6.88
C VAL A 154 1.93 -16.53 8.18
N ARG A 155 2.93 -16.21 9.00
CA ARG A 155 2.77 -15.35 10.19
C ARG A 155 2.89 -13.89 9.81
N GLU A 156 3.91 -13.56 9.00
CA GLU A 156 4.21 -12.22 8.55
C GLU A 156 4.90 -12.24 7.19
N ALA A 157 4.67 -11.19 6.38
CA ALA A 157 5.30 -11.04 5.09
C ALA A 157 5.66 -9.57 4.83
N ALA A 158 6.84 -9.34 4.25
CA ALA A 158 7.24 -8.06 3.69
C ALA A 158 7.78 -8.28 2.27
N VAL A 159 7.47 -7.36 1.36
CA VAL A 159 7.95 -7.42 -0.02
C VAL A 159 8.70 -6.14 -0.34
N ILE A 160 9.89 -6.29 -0.90
CA ILE A 160 10.75 -5.17 -1.32
C ILE A 160 11.15 -5.31 -2.79
N GLY A 161 11.37 -4.19 -3.45
CA GLY A 161 12.06 -4.16 -4.73
C GLY A 161 13.56 -4.32 -4.53
N VAL A 162 14.16 -5.25 -5.28
CA VAL A 162 15.61 -5.45 -5.31
C VAL A 162 16.09 -5.24 -6.74
N PRO A 163 17.24 -4.53 -6.96
CA PRO A 163 17.78 -4.29 -8.29
C PRO A 163 17.91 -5.58 -9.11
N HIS A 164 17.50 -5.52 -10.37
CA HIS A 164 17.56 -6.66 -11.29
C HIS A 164 18.18 -6.24 -12.63
N PRO A 165 19.16 -6.98 -13.17
CA PRO A 165 19.90 -6.58 -14.38
C PRO A 165 19.02 -6.28 -15.61
N LYS A 166 17.91 -7.03 -15.76
CA LYS A 166 17.01 -6.93 -16.93
C LYS A 166 15.79 -6.06 -16.66
N TRP A 167 15.24 -6.05 -15.44
CA TRP A 167 13.92 -5.53 -15.16
C TRP A 167 13.91 -4.26 -14.33
N GLN A 168 15.05 -3.66 -14.03
CA GLN A 168 15.27 -2.55 -13.09
C GLN A 168 15.14 -3.04 -11.65
N GLU A 169 13.98 -3.53 -11.23
CA GLU A 169 13.75 -4.17 -9.93
C GLU A 169 12.88 -5.41 -10.10
N ARG A 170 13.02 -6.35 -9.16
CA ARG A 170 12.10 -7.48 -9.00
C ARG A 170 11.70 -7.64 -7.54
N PRO A 171 10.47 -8.13 -7.29
CA PRO A 171 10.01 -8.35 -5.94
C PRO A 171 10.78 -9.49 -5.26
N LEU A 172 11.30 -9.21 -4.06
CA LEU A 172 11.81 -10.17 -3.09
C LEU A 172 10.83 -10.23 -1.91
N ALA A 173 10.27 -11.40 -1.63
CA ALA A 173 9.38 -11.60 -0.50
C ALA A 173 10.14 -12.17 0.70
N VAL A 174 10.07 -11.48 1.84
CA VAL A 174 10.60 -11.96 3.13
C VAL A 174 9.44 -12.47 3.95
N ILE A 175 9.50 -13.75 4.33
CA ILE A 175 8.39 -14.51 4.93
C ILE A 175 8.78 -14.99 6.32
N VAL A 176 7.91 -14.76 7.29
CA VAL A 176 7.96 -15.43 8.59
C VAL A 176 6.84 -16.45 8.64
N VAL A 177 7.20 -17.71 8.79
CA VAL A 177 6.24 -18.81 8.89
C VAL A 177 5.66 -18.92 10.31
N LYS A 178 4.47 -19.49 10.43
CA LYS A 178 3.90 -19.84 11.73
C LYS A 178 4.66 -20.99 12.36
N GLU A 179 4.65 -21.06 13.68
CA GLU A 179 5.30 -22.13 14.45
C GLU A 179 4.76 -23.52 14.03
N GLY A 180 5.68 -24.45 13.82
CA GLY A 180 5.36 -25.81 13.40
C GLY A 180 4.94 -25.98 11.94
N VAL A 181 5.00 -24.91 11.13
CA VAL A 181 4.68 -24.96 9.70
C VAL A 181 5.97 -24.91 8.89
N SER A 182 6.03 -25.73 7.84
CA SER A 182 7.05 -25.66 6.78
C SER A 182 6.37 -25.20 5.50
N LEU A 183 6.94 -24.23 4.83
CA LEU A 183 6.46 -23.70 3.54
C LEU A 183 7.59 -23.72 2.52
N GLN A 184 7.23 -23.98 1.27
CA GLN A 184 8.17 -23.89 0.15
C GLN A 184 7.85 -22.66 -0.71
N PRO A 185 8.83 -22.06 -1.39
CA PRO A 185 8.63 -20.94 -2.29
C PRO A 185 7.55 -21.20 -3.35
N GLU A 186 7.50 -22.40 -3.88
CA GLU A 186 6.57 -22.85 -4.93
C GLU A 186 5.11 -22.75 -4.45
N GLU A 187 4.83 -23.17 -3.20
CA GLU A 187 3.49 -23.12 -2.61
C GLU A 187 3.00 -21.66 -2.50
N LEU A 188 3.87 -20.75 -2.10
CA LEU A 188 3.55 -19.32 -2.01
C LEU A 188 3.37 -18.69 -3.39
N CYS A 189 4.18 -19.09 -4.36
CA CYS A 189 4.07 -18.67 -5.74
C CYS A 189 2.73 -19.11 -6.36
N GLU A 190 2.35 -20.37 -6.20
CA GLU A 190 1.07 -20.91 -6.66
C GLU A 190 -0.12 -20.20 -5.99
N PHE A 191 -0.03 -19.96 -4.70
CA PHE A 191 -1.06 -19.22 -3.95
C PHE A 191 -1.26 -17.81 -4.49
N LEU A 192 -0.17 -17.09 -4.78
CA LEU A 192 -0.22 -15.75 -5.35
C LEU A 192 -0.70 -15.75 -6.81
N ALA A 193 -0.36 -16.77 -7.60
CA ALA A 193 -0.73 -16.89 -9.02
C ALA A 193 -2.26 -16.92 -9.25
N THR A 194 -3.04 -17.24 -8.22
CA THR A 194 -4.51 -17.17 -8.27
C THR A 194 -5.07 -15.74 -8.30
N ARG A 195 -4.23 -14.74 -7.98
CA ARG A 195 -4.64 -13.33 -7.78
C ARG A 195 -3.83 -12.33 -8.59
N PHE A 196 -2.60 -12.68 -8.94
CA PHE A 196 -1.63 -11.79 -9.60
C PHE A 196 -1.19 -12.36 -10.94
N ALA A 197 -0.89 -11.49 -11.89
CA ALA A 197 -0.26 -11.89 -13.14
C ALA A 197 1.18 -12.39 -12.88
N LYS A 198 1.66 -13.30 -13.72
CA LYS A 198 2.98 -13.93 -13.56
C LYS A 198 4.12 -12.91 -13.37
N TRP A 199 4.08 -11.80 -14.08
CA TRP A 199 5.11 -10.76 -14.01
C TRP A 199 5.11 -9.96 -12.69
N GLN A 200 4.04 -10.04 -11.90
CA GLN A 200 3.91 -9.38 -10.60
C GLN A 200 4.43 -10.25 -9.45
N LEU A 201 4.58 -11.56 -9.67
CA LEU A 201 4.97 -12.49 -8.62
C LEU A 201 6.41 -12.23 -8.15
N PRO A 202 6.71 -12.47 -6.86
CA PRO A 202 8.09 -12.45 -6.37
C PRO A 202 8.96 -13.47 -7.13
N ASP A 203 10.17 -13.02 -7.51
CA ASP A 203 11.16 -13.91 -8.14
C ASP A 203 11.93 -14.74 -7.09
N ALA A 204 11.91 -14.28 -5.81
CA ALA A 204 12.52 -15.01 -4.72
C ALA A 204 11.74 -14.85 -3.41
N PHE A 205 11.84 -15.88 -2.56
CA PHE A 205 11.28 -15.92 -1.21
C PHE A 205 12.40 -16.23 -0.22
N VAL A 206 12.51 -15.41 0.81
CA VAL A 206 13.45 -15.61 1.92
C VAL A 206 12.65 -15.89 3.17
N PHE A 207 12.95 -16.99 3.84
CA PHE A 207 12.36 -17.33 5.12
C PHE A 207 13.22 -16.76 6.25
N ALA A 208 12.60 -15.95 7.10
CA ALA A 208 13.26 -15.27 8.22
C ALA A 208 12.56 -15.61 9.55
N GLU A 209 13.28 -15.48 10.65
CA GLU A 209 12.72 -15.63 11.99
C GLU A 209 11.84 -14.43 12.37
N GLU A 210 12.25 -13.22 11.95
CA GLU A 210 11.54 -11.97 12.20
C GLU A 210 11.74 -10.97 11.06
N ILE A 211 10.81 -10.01 10.94
CA ILE A 211 10.90 -8.86 10.05
C ILE A 211 11.10 -7.59 10.89
N PRO A 212 12.01 -6.68 10.50
CA PRO A 212 12.22 -5.44 11.23
C PRO A 212 10.98 -4.56 11.30
N HIS A 213 10.70 -4.01 12.49
CA HIS A 213 9.58 -3.09 12.72
C HIS A 213 10.05 -1.75 13.29
N THR A 214 9.24 -0.73 13.10
CA THR A 214 9.35 0.53 13.82
C THR A 214 8.86 0.35 15.26
N SER A 215 9.16 1.33 16.13
CA SER A 215 8.68 1.34 17.53
C SER A 215 7.16 1.29 17.68
N VAL A 216 6.42 1.64 16.62
CA VAL A 216 4.95 1.59 16.57
C VAL A 216 4.41 0.38 15.79
N GLY A 217 5.25 -0.64 15.55
CA GLY A 217 4.85 -1.91 14.96
C GLY A 217 4.62 -1.92 13.44
N LYS A 218 5.08 -0.88 12.70
CA LYS A 218 5.01 -0.88 11.23
C LYS A 218 6.25 -1.57 10.66
N LEU A 219 6.10 -2.30 9.55
CA LEU A 219 7.21 -2.89 8.79
C LEU A 219 8.26 -1.83 8.44
N LEU A 220 9.52 -2.12 8.73
CA LEU A 220 10.65 -1.23 8.45
C LEU A 220 11.40 -1.70 7.19
N LYS A 221 10.76 -1.53 6.02
CA LYS A 221 11.29 -1.96 4.71
C LYS A 221 12.66 -1.36 4.36
N SER A 222 13.00 -0.18 4.91
CA SER A 222 14.33 0.41 4.71
C SER A 222 15.45 -0.50 5.20
N LYS A 223 15.29 -1.12 6.39
CA LYS A 223 16.25 -2.10 6.90
C LYS A 223 16.34 -3.37 6.05
N LEU A 224 15.20 -3.83 5.53
CA LEU A 224 15.21 -4.98 4.61
C LEU A 224 15.96 -4.64 3.32
N ARG A 225 15.74 -3.45 2.75
CA ARG A 225 16.50 -3.01 1.56
C ARG A 225 18.00 -2.90 1.83
N GLU A 226 18.41 -2.43 3.01
CA GLU A 226 19.82 -2.42 3.42
C GLU A 226 20.36 -3.84 3.55
N GLN A 227 19.64 -4.74 4.20
CA GLN A 227 20.02 -6.14 4.39
C GLN A 227 20.19 -6.90 3.07
N TYR A 228 19.31 -6.65 2.11
CA TYR A 228 19.32 -7.32 0.80
C TYR A 228 19.88 -6.45 -0.34
N ALA A 229 20.62 -5.38 -0.03
CA ALA A 229 21.20 -4.48 -1.02
C ALA A 229 22.14 -5.17 -2.02
N ASN A 230 22.82 -6.24 -1.57
CA ASN A 230 23.74 -7.05 -2.37
C ASN A 230 23.12 -8.39 -2.82
N TRP A 231 21.79 -8.47 -2.90
CA TRP A 231 21.10 -9.65 -3.38
C TRP A 231 21.50 -9.97 -4.83
N THR A 232 21.79 -11.25 -5.09
CA THR A 232 22.07 -11.75 -6.43
C THR A 232 20.95 -12.70 -6.85
N TRP A 233 20.41 -12.47 -8.04
CA TRP A 233 19.40 -13.34 -8.62
C TRP A 233 20.08 -14.58 -9.24
N ASP A 234 19.54 -15.76 -8.93
CA ASP A 234 19.93 -16.97 -9.63
C ASP A 234 19.49 -16.84 -11.10
N THR A 235 20.46 -16.74 -12.01
CA THR A 235 20.28 -16.55 -13.46
C THR A 235 20.01 -17.87 -14.17
#